data_2aa6f74badfafa8ba7f9027673008dff
#
_entry.id   2aa6f74badfafa8ba7f9027673008dff
#
_cell.length_a   1.000
_cell.length_b   1.000
_cell.length_c   1.000
_cell.angle_alpha   90.00
_cell.angle_beta   90.00
_cell.angle_gamma   90.00
#
_symmetry.space_group_name_H-M   'P 1'
#
loop_
_entity.id
_entity.type
_entity.pdbx_description
1 polymer ?
#
loop_
_entity_poly.entity_id
_entity_poly.type
_entity_poly.pdbx_seq_one_letter_code
_entity_poly.pdbx_strand_id
1 'polypeptide(L)'
;MDAAHIVRLQEEATQAWHEPAGVPAAASELDGVQQGLDDLVLGQGLDDLVLEQHRANFDLWHEEDQARDPQATPEKIVRIKRAIDRLNQRRNDLMEHIDGMLLDWMLRARVGEQRAEAPLHSETPGMMIDRLSILELKRFHTEEEIGRAAGDEHVQRNQQRLAVLKEQREDLRNALDALWAEVMSGRRRFKLYRQMKMYNDPALNPVLYRARAAK
;
A
#
# COMPACT_ATOMS: atom_id res chain seq x y z
N MET A 1 -14.23 7.73 -3.55
CA MET A 1 -13.33 6.69 -2.99
C MET A 1 -14.00 6.11 -1.76
N ASP A 2 -13.99 4.80 -1.62
CA ASP A 2 -14.58 4.04 -0.50
C ASP A 2 -13.45 3.20 0.13
N ALA A 3 -13.07 3.50 1.37
CA ALA A 3 -12.00 2.81 2.06
C ALA A 3 -12.35 1.34 2.39
N ALA A 4 -13.63 1.02 2.57
CA ALA A 4 -14.07 -0.37 2.77
C ALA A 4 -13.88 -1.21 1.51
N HIS A 5 -14.08 -0.63 0.32
CA HIS A 5 -13.76 -1.28 -0.95
C HIS A 5 -12.25 -1.54 -1.10
N ILE A 6 -11.41 -0.56 -0.79
CA ILE A 6 -9.94 -0.70 -0.82
C ILE A 6 -9.48 -1.83 0.11
N VAL A 7 -10.02 -1.88 1.33
CA VAL A 7 -9.70 -2.96 2.29
C VAL A 7 -10.07 -4.33 1.74
N ARG A 8 -11.25 -4.47 1.11
CA ARG A 8 -11.67 -5.75 0.48
C ARG A 8 -10.76 -6.15 -0.66
N LEU A 9 -10.40 -5.22 -1.56
CA LEU A 9 -9.46 -5.49 -2.65
C LEU A 9 -8.12 -6.05 -2.14
N GLN A 10 -7.57 -5.43 -1.09
CA GLN A 10 -6.30 -5.88 -0.49
C GLN A 10 -6.44 -7.25 0.18
N GLU A 11 -7.56 -7.52 0.87
CA GLU A 11 -7.84 -8.79 1.53
C GLU A 11 -7.99 -9.93 0.52
N GLU A 12 -8.82 -9.75 -0.50
CA GLU A 12 -9.04 -10.72 -1.58
C GLU A 12 -7.75 -11.02 -2.35
N ALA A 13 -6.97 -9.98 -2.67
CA ALA A 13 -5.69 -10.14 -3.35
C ALA A 13 -4.66 -10.88 -2.49
N THR A 14 -4.56 -10.56 -1.18
CA THR A 14 -3.66 -11.26 -0.25
C THR A 14 -3.99 -12.74 -0.21
N GLN A 15 -5.26 -13.09 -0.08
CA GLN A 15 -5.72 -14.48 -0.05
C GLN A 15 -5.40 -15.20 -1.37
N ALA A 16 -5.77 -14.60 -2.51
CA ALA A 16 -5.55 -15.20 -3.83
C ALA A 16 -4.06 -15.41 -4.16
N TRP A 17 -3.18 -14.52 -3.71
CA TRP A 17 -1.73 -14.65 -3.98
C TRP A 17 -1.02 -15.67 -3.10
N HIS A 18 -1.63 -16.11 -1.99
CA HIS A 18 -1.13 -17.20 -1.15
C HIS A 18 -1.71 -18.57 -1.53
N GLU A 19 -2.79 -18.59 -2.33
CA GLU A 19 -3.34 -19.85 -2.81
C GLU A 19 -2.40 -20.49 -3.85
N PRO A 20 -2.25 -21.84 -3.86
CA PRO A 20 -1.50 -22.52 -4.91
C PRO A 20 -2.12 -22.22 -6.28
N ALA A 21 -1.29 -21.91 -7.26
CA ALA A 21 -1.73 -21.59 -8.63
C ALA A 21 -2.67 -22.70 -9.17
N GLY A 22 -3.95 -22.41 -9.27
CA GLY A 22 -4.97 -23.37 -9.74
C GLY A 22 -6.42 -22.93 -9.60
N VAL A 23 -6.71 -21.91 -8.78
CA VAL A 23 -8.07 -21.37 -8.67
C VAL A 23 -8.09 -19.98 -9.30
N PRO A 24 -8.79 -19.75 -10.43
CA PRO A 24 -8.97 -18.41 -10.94
C PRO A 24 -9.77 -17.62 -9.90
N ALA A 25 -9.24 -16.45 -9.48
CA ALA A 25 -9.98 -15.52 -8.66
C ALA A 25 -11.31 -15.24 -9.35
N ALA A 26 -12.42 -15.51 -8.68
CA ALA A 26 -13.74 -15.14 -9.18
C ALA A 26 -13.75 -13.61 -9.30
N ALA A 27 -13.86 -13.12 -10.54
CA ALA A 27 -14.16 -11.73 -10.79
C ALA A 27 -15.49 -11.43 -10.11
N SER A 28 -15.48 -10.65 -9.03
CA SER A 28 -16.71 -10.16 -8.41
C SER A 28 -17.42 -9.30 -9.45
N GLU A 29 -18.61 -9.73 -9.88
CA GLU A 29 -19.51 -8.89 -10.66
C GLU A 29 -19.83 -7.64 -9.81
N LEU A 30 -19.26 -6.51 -10.21
CA LEU A 30 -19.61 -5.21 -9.66
C LEU A 30 -21.02 -4.86 -10.16
N ASP A 31 -22.00 -5.00 -9.29
CA ASP A 31 -23.36 -4.50 -9.53
C ASP A 31 -23.28 -2.97 -9.76
N GLY A 32 -23.53 -2.60 -11.03
CA GLY A 32 -23.41 -1.24 -11.50
C GLY A 32 -24.49 -0.32 -10.94
N VAL A 33 -24.06 0.62 -10.13
CA VAL A 33 -24.75 1.91 -10.00
C VAL A 33 -24.22 2.82 -11.12
N GLN A 34 -25.13 3.42 -11.86
CA GLN A 34 -24.87 4.29 -13.02
C GLN A 34 -24.16 5.59 -12.57
N GLN A 35 -22.87 5.50 -12.33
CA GLN A 35 -21.97 6.63 -12.14
C GLN A 35 -21.48 7.12 -13.50
N GLY A 36 -21.19 8.42 -13.62
CA GLY A 36 -20.68 9.00 -14.87
C GLY A 36 -19.40 8.32 -15.34
N LEU A 37 -19.14 8.34 -16.66
CA LEU A 37 -17.97 7.71 -17.27
C LEU A 37 -16.64 8.08 -16.58
N ASP A 38 -16.51 9.34 -16.11
CA ASP A 38 -15.30 9.80 -15.42
C ASP A 38 -15.11 9.14 -14.03
N ASP A 39 -16.21 8.85 -13.32
CA ASP A 39 -16.17 8.15 -12.04
C ASP A 39 -15.88 6.66 -12.23
N LEU A 40 -16.38 6.04 -13.30
CA LEU A 40 -16.10 4.66 -13.64
C LEU A 40 -14.62 4.46 -14.04
N VAL A 41 -14.09 5.37 -14.84
CA VAL A 41 -12.66 5.35 -15.25
C VAL A 41 -11.75 5.59 -14.05
N LEU A 42 -12.13 6.48 -13.11
CA LEU A 42 -11.39 6.65 -11.87
C LEU A 42 -11.45 5.36 -11.05
N GLY A 43 -12.63 4.74 -10.89
CA GLY A 43 -12.79 3.53 -10.08
C GLY A 43 -11.86 2.42 -10.53
N GLN A 44 -11.92 2.01 -11.78
CA GLN A 44 -11.06 0.95 -12.33
C GLN A 44 -9.56 1.31 -12.25
N GLY A 45 -9.18 2.52 -12.65
CA GLY A 45 -7.78 2.94 -12.62
C GLY A 45 -7.23 3.07 -11.19
N LEU A 46 -8.05 3.45 -10.21
CA LEU A 46 -7.65 3.47 -8.81
C LEU A 46 -7.48 2.07 -8.25
N ASP A 47 -8.39 1.15 -8.54
CA ASP A 47 -8.33 -0.24 -8.10
C ASP A 47 -7.07 -0.94 -8.62
N ASP A 48 -6.73 -0.74 -9.90
CA ASP A 48 -5.50 -1.25 -10.50
C ASP A 48 -4.26 -0.74 -9.78
N LEU A 49 -4.19 0.57 -9.50
CA LEU A 49 -3.07 1.16 -8.77
C LEU A 49 -2.98 0.68 -7.31
N VAL A 50 -4.12 0.51 -6.64
CA VAL A 50 -4.18 -0.05 -5.27
C VAL A 50 -3.66 -1.48 -5.26
N LEU A 51 -4.07 -2.31 -6.22
CA LEU A 51 -3.60 -3.69 -6.34
C LEU A 51 -2.10 -3.75 -6.70
N GLU A 52 -1.61 -2.89 -7.61
CA GLU A 52 -0.17 -2.82 -7.90
C GLU A 52 0.65 -2.39 -6.68
N GLN A 53 0.16 -1.43 -5.92
CA GLN A 53 0.81 -0.95 -4.69
C GLN A 53 0.81 -2.05 -3.62
N HIS A 54 -0.32 -2.74 -3.46
CA HIS A 54 -0.45 -3.85 -2.54
C HIS A 54 0.47 -5.02 -2.94
N ARG A 55 0.61 -5.31 -4.25
CA ARG A 55 1.55 -6.31 -4.76
C ARG A 55 3.00 -5.95 -4.43
N ALA A 56 3.38 -4.68 -4.53
CA ALA A 56 4.72 -4.26 -4.13
C ALA A 56 5.00 -4.50 -2.65
N ASN A 57 4.01 -4.27 -1.77
CA ASN A 57 4.11 -4.59 -0.34
C ASN A 57 4.16 -6.10 -0.07
N PHE A 58 3.35 -6.89 -0.79
CA PHE A 58 3.35 -8.35 -0.72
C PHE A 58 4.71 -8.93 -1.09
N ASP A 59 5.27 -8.54 -2.23
CA ASP A 59 6.57 -9.00 -2.68
C ASP A 59 7.69 -8.55 -1.70
N LEU A 60 7.59 -7.32 -1.18
CA LEU A 60 8.51 -6.78 -0.18
C LEU A 60 8.49 -7.58 1.12
N TRP A 61 7.31 -7.98 1.60
CA TRP A 61 7.16 -8.82 2.78
C TRP A 61 7.94 -10.13 2.62
N HIS A 62 7.77 -10.83 1.50
CA HIS A 62 8.42 -12.11 1.24
C HIS A 62 9.94 -12.00 1.01
N GLU A 63 10.42 -10.92 0.40
CA GLU A 63 11.86 -10.66 0.30
C GLU A 63 12.47 -10.35 1.68
N GLU A 64 11.76 -9.62 2.53
CA GLU A 64 12.17 -9.36 3.91
C GLU A 64 12.22 -10.64 4.77
N ASP A 65 11.31 -11.59 4.56
CA ASP A 65 11.35 -12.91 5.22
C ASP A 65 12.57 -13.72 4.76
N GLN A 66 12.83 -13.76 3.45
CA GLN A 66 14.01 -14.43 2.91
C GLN A 66 15.34 -13.82 3.40
N ALA A 67 15.37 -12.51 3.67
CA ALA A 67 16.54 -11.83 4.22
C ALA A 67 16.91 -12.30 5.63
N ARG A 68 15.97 -12.90 6.35
CA ARG A 68 16.15 -13.41 7.73
C ARG A 68 16.52 -14.88 7.79
N ASP A 69 16.64 -15.54 6.64
CA ASP A 69 17.11 -16.95 6.56
C ASP A 69 18.54 -17.05 7.09
N PRO A 70 18.79 -17.74 8.22
CA PRO A 70 20.12 -17.85 8.80
C PRO A 70 21.09 -18.66 7.93
N GLN A 71 20.59 -19.38 6.93
CA GLN A 71 21.37 -20.17 5.98
C GLN A 71 21.59 -19.45 4.64
N ALA A 72 21.13 -18.20 4.51
CA ALA A 72 21.32 -17.43 3.28
C ALA A 72 22.80 -17.13 3.01
N THR A 73 23.25 -17.40 1.78
CA THR A 73 24.61 -17.03 1.35
C THR A 73 24.74 -15.51 1.19
N PRO A 74 25.97 -14.95 1.28
CA PRO A 74 26.20 -13.53 1.04
C PRO A 74 25.64 -13.05 -0.31
N GLU A 75 25.77 -13.84 -1.38
CA GLU A 75 25.25 -13.52 -2.71
C GLU A 75 23.73 -13.49 -2.72
N LYS A 76 23.05 -14.41 -2.00
CA LYS A 76 21.59 -14.41 -1.82
C LYS A 76 21.16 -13.14 -1.11
N ILE A 77 21.83 -12.75 -0.03
CA ILE A 77 21.53 -11.51 0.73
C ILE A 77 21.72 -10.27 -0.14
N VAL A 78 22.78 -10.16 -0.93
CA VAL A 78 22.99 -9.04 -1.85
C VAL A 78 21.87 -8.95 -2.88
N ARG A 79 21.42 -10.07 -3.45
CA ARG A 79 20.29 -10.13 -4.39
C ARG A 79 19.00 -9.66 -3.73
N ILE A 80 18.69 -10.18 -2.54
CA ILE A 80 17.49 -9.82 -1.75
C ILE A 80 17.51 -8.33 -1.43
N LYS A 81 18.62 -7.79 -0.93
CA LYS A 81 18.75 -6.35 -0.62
C LYS A 81 18.44 -5.48 -1.83
N ARG A 82 18.94 -5.85 -3.01
CA ARG A 82 18.64 -5.12 -4.26
C ARG A 82 17.17 -5.24 -4.67
N ALA A 83 16.51 -6.39 -4.41
CA ALA A 83 15.09 -6.55 -4.65
C ALA A 83 14.27 -5.66 -3.70
N ILE A 84 14.57 -5.68 -2.40
CA ILE A 84 13.96 -4.82 -1.38
C ILE A 84 14.09 -3.33 -1.78
N ASP A 85 15.26 -2.87 -2.23
CA ASP A 85 15.46 -1.48 -2.63
C ASP A 85 14.58 -1.08 -3.83
N ARG A 86 14.46 -1.96 -4.85
CA ARG A 86 13.57 -1.74 -6.00
C ARG A 86 12.10 -1.73 -5.61
N LEU A 87 11.68 -2.68 -4.78
CA LEU A 87 10.28 -2.78 -4.33
C LEU A 87 9.88 -1.57 -3.47
N ASN A 88 10.76 -1.12 -2.58
CA ASN A 88 10.53 0.10 -1.81
C ASN A 88 10.46 1.36 -2.70
N GLN A 89 11.24 1.42 -3.79
CA GLN A 89 11.10 2.52 -4.75
C GLN A 89 9.74 2.44 -5.45
N ARG A 90 9.41 1.27 -6.04
CA ARG A 90 8.12 1.06 -6.72
C ARG A 90 6.92 1.38 -5.82
N ARG A 91 6.95 0.91 -4.57
CA ARG A 91 5.92 1.20 -3.57
C ARG A 91 5.70 2.71 -3.39
N ASN A 92 6.77 3.50 -3.27
CA ASN A 92 6.67 4.95 -3.12
C ASN A 92 6.16 5.62 -4.39
N ASP A 93 6.64 5.19 -5.57
CA ASP A 93 6.18 5.72 -6.85
C ASP A 93 4.68 5.46 -7.05
N LEU A 94 4.18 4.31 -6.61
CA LEU A 94 2.76 3.96 -6.67
C LEU A 94 1.90 4.79 -5.69
N MET A 95 2.38 5.06 -4.46
CA MET A 95 1.71 5.99 -3.54
C MET A 95 1.58 7.39 -4.16
N GLU A 96 2.67 7.90 -4.76
CA GLU A 96 2.68 9.20 -5.45
C GLU A 96 1.73 9.20 -6.66
N HIS A 97 1.64 8.07 -7.38
CA HIS A 97 0.75 7.93 -8.53
C HIS A 97 -0.74 7.91 -8.11
N ILE A 98 -1.08 7.20 -7.03
CA ILE A 98 -2.44 7.22 -6.45
C ILE A 98 -2.83 8.67 -6.09
N ASP A 99 -1.99 9.39 -5.35
CA ASP A 99 -2.25 10.76 -4.95
C ASP A 99 -2.39 11.70 -6.16
N GLY A 100 -1.52 11.55 -7.16
CA GLY A 100 -1.57 12.29 -8.41
C GLY A 100 -2.88 12.05 -9.17
N MET A 101 -3.29 10.79 -9.31
CA MET A 101 -4.55 10.42 -9.96
C MET A 101 -5.77 11.05 -9.26
N LEU A 102 -5.81 11.00 -7.93
CA LEU A 102 -6.90 11.59 -7.15
C LEU A 102 -6.97 13.11 -7.35
N LEU A 103 -5.83 13.81 -7.29
CA LEU A 103 -5.76 15.25 -7.52
C LEU A 103 -6.18 15.64 -8.95
N ASP A 104 -5.71 14.91 -9.96
CA ASP A 104 -6.07 15.13 -11.36
C ASP A 104 -7.55 14.88 -11.63
N TRP A 105 -8.13 13.83 -11.02
CA TRP A 105 -9.56 13.58 -11.10
C TRP A 105 -10.37 14.69 -10.43
N MET A 106 -10.00 15.12 -9.21
CA MET A 106 -10.67 16.22 -8.52
C MET A 106 -10.67 17.52 -9.34
N LEU A 107 -9.54 17.82 -9.98
CA LEU A 107 -9.42 18.99 -10.86
C LEU A 107 -10.35 18.90 -12.07
N ARG A 108 -10.38 17.75 -12.75
CA ARG A 108 -11.24 17.54 -13.94
C ARG A 108 -12.71 17.52 -13.60
N ALA A 109 -13.09 16.85 -12.51
CA ALA A 109 -14.47 16.79 -12.03
C ALA A 109 -14.95 18.06 -11.34
N ARG A 110 -14.04 19.01 -11.07
CA ARG A 110 -14.31 20.27 -10.34
C ARG A 110 -14.92 20.02 -8.95
N VAL A 111 -14.41 19.04 -8.25
CA VAL A 111 -14.84 18.65 -6.89
C VAL A 111 -13.68 18.77 -5.90
N GLY A 112 -13.99 18.90 -4.62
CA GLY A 112 -12.97 18.90 -3.56
C GLY A 112 -11.96 20.05 -3.71
N GLU A 113 -12.41 21.29 -3.84
CA GLU A 113 -11.52 22.44 -4.03
C GLU A 113 -10.42 22.49 -2.97
N GLN A 114 -9.14 22.41 -3.41
CA GLN A 114 -7.96 22.47 -2.54
C GLN A 114 -7.68 23.92 -2.09
N ARG A 115 -8.55 24.49 -1.28
CA ARG A 115 -8.45 25.88 -0.79
C ARG A 115 -7.17 26.07 0.01
N ALA A 116 -6.46 27.17 -0.23
CA ALA A 116 -5.20 27.46 0.46
C ALA A 116 -5.38 27.58 1.97
N GLU A 117 -6.53 28.06 2.42
CA GLU A 117 -6.91 28.28 3.82
C GLU A 117 -7.31 26.98 4.54
N ALA A 118 -7.72 25.94 3.79
CA ALA A 118 -8.08 24.66 4.41
C ALA A 118 -6.87 24.04 5.10
N PRO A 119 -7.03 23.50 6.32
CA PRO A 119 -5.95 22.83 7.02
C PRO A 119 -5.35 21.70 6.18
N LEU A 120 -4.02 21.67 6.10
CA LEU A 120 -3.28 20.62 5.40
C LEU A 120 -3.26 19.34 6.22
N HIS A 121 -3.58 18.21 5.59
CA HIS A 121 -3.30 16.88 6.13
C HIS A 121 -1.95 16.41 5.60
N SER A 122 -1.03 16.05 6.48
CA SER A 122 0.33 15.68 6.11
C SER A 122 0.44 14.26 5.58
N GLU A 123 -0.45 13.37 5.99
CA GLU A 123 -0.58 12.03 5.44
C GLU A 123 -1.56 12.08 4.27
N THR A 124 -1.16 11.57 3.11
CA THR A 124 -1.98 11.58 1.90
C THR A 124 -2.87 10.32 1.81
N PRO A 125 -3.94 10.32 0.98
CA PRO A 125 -4.72 9.12 0.73
C PRO A 125 -3.85 7.92 0.29
N GLY A 126 -2.88 8.14 -0.63
CA GLY A 126 -1.96 7.09 -1.07
C GLY A 126 -1.10 6.51 0.06
N MET A 127 -0.64 7.35 1.00
CA MET A 127 0.09 6.89 2.19
C MET A 127 -0.81 6.07 3.14
N MET A 128 -2.07 6.47 3.31
CA MET A 128 -3.02 5.73 4.15
C MET A 128 -3.38 4.38 3.53
N ILE A 129 -3.57 4.32 2.20
CA ILE A 129 -3.80 3.08 1.45
C ILE A 129 -2.61 2.12 1.59
N ASP A 130 -1.39 2.64 1.52
CA ASP A 130 -0.17 1.86 1.74
C ASP A 130 -0.12 1.27 3.16
N ARG A 131 -0.48 2.04 4.18
CA ARG A 131 -0.55 1.53 5.55
C ARG A 131 -1.64 0.48 5.74
N LEU A 132 -2.81 0.62 5.08
CA LEU A 132 -3.85 -0.40 5.06
C LEU A 132 -3.33 -1.71 4.47
N SER A 133 -2.60 -1.62 3.34
CA SER A 133 -1.92 -2.76 2.71
C SER A 133 -0.98 -3.51 3.68
N ILE A 134 -0.14 -2.76 4.41
CA ILE A 134 0.78 -3.36 5.40
C ILE A 134 0.02 -4.00 6.56
N LEU A 135 -1.07 -3.38 7.03
CA LEU A 135 -1.90 -3.93 8.10
C LEU A 135 -2.60 -5.22 7.65
N GLU A 136 -3.02 -5.29 6.38
CA GLU A 136 -3.62 -6.49 5.81
C GLU A 136 -2.63 -7.66 5.77
N LEU A 137 -1.41 -7.45 5.30
CA LEU A 137 -0.37 -8.48 5.29
C LEU A 137 -0.03 -8.96 6.71
N LYS A 138 0.08 -8.03 7.68
CA LYS A 138 0.28 -8.38 9.09
C LYS A 138 -0.85 -9.20 9.65
N ARG A 139 -2.12 -8.83 9.34
CA ARG A 139 -3.31 -9.55 9.77
C ARG A 139 -3.29 -10.98 9.23
N PHE A 140 -3.11 -11.12 7.92
CA PHE A 140 -3.09 -12.40 7.23
C PHE A 140 -2.04 -13.34 7.81
N HIS A 141 -0.78 -12.93 7.87
CA HIS A 141 0.31 -13.77 8.40
C HIS A 141 0.15 -14.07 9.91
N THR A 142 -0.48 -13.16 10.67
CA THR A 142 -0.79 -13.45 12.08
C THR A 142 -1.88 -14.54 12.19
N GLU A 143 -2.89 -14.54 11.30
CA GLU A 143 -3.91 -15.59 11.24
C GLU A 143 -3.30 -16.95 10.82
N GLU A 144 -2.39 -16.95 9.84
CA GLU A 144 -1.65 -18.18 9.49
C GLU A 144 -0.84 -18.72 10.68
N GLU A 145 -0.15 -17.86 11.44
CA GLU A 145 0.62 -18.27 12.63
C GLU A 145 -0.27 -18.88 13.72
N ILE A 146 -1.49 -18.37 13.91
CA ILE A 146 -2.46 -18.99 14.83
C ILE A 146 -2.83 -20.40 14.36
N GLY A 147 -3.02 -20.61 13.06
CA GLY A 147 -3.34 -21.92 12.47
C GLY A 147 -2.18 -22.93 12.51
N ARG A 148 -0.93 -22.46 12.49
CA ARG A 148 0.27 -23.30 12.52
C ARG A 148 0.79 -23.63 13.93
N ALA A 149 0.31 -22.92 14.94
CA ALA A 149 0.90 -22.90 16.27
C ALA A 149 0.73 -24.24 17.02
N ALA A 150 1.81 -24.70 17.62
CA ALA A 150 1.88 -25.94 18.38
C ALA A 150 1.71 -25.78 19.92
N GLY A 151 1.32 -24.58 20.42
CA GLY A 151 1.17 -24.33 21.86
C GLY A 151 0.23 -23.18 22.22
N ASP A 152 -0.52 -23.36 23.31
CA ASP A 152 -1.59 -22.44 23.72
C ASP A 152 -1.10 -21.01 24.00
N GLU A 153 0.08 -20.84 24.58
CA GLU A 153 0.64 -19.50 24.86
C GLU A 153 0.96 -18.72 23.58
N HIS A 154 1.48 -19.41 22.57
CA HIS A 154 1.76 -18.80 21.26
C HIS A 154 0.45 -18.39 20.56
N VAL A 155 -0.55 -19.26 20.61
CA VAL A 155 -1.90 -18.98 20.06
C VAL A 155 -2.50 -17.75 20.74
N GLN A 156 -2.53 -17.70 22.08
CA GLN A 156 -3.10 -16.56 22.82
C GLN A 156 -2.40 -15.25 22.49
N ARG A 157 -1.07 -15.24 22.43
CA ARG A 157 -0.28 -14.05 22.09
C ARG A 157 -0.60 -13.54 20.68
N ASN A 158 -0.71 -14.43 19.70
CA ASN A 158 -1.07 -14.05 18.34
C ASN A 158 -2.54 -13.66 18.20
N GLN A 159 -3.46 -14.23 18.97
CA GLN A 159 -4.85 -13.77 19.04
C GLN A 159 -4.96 -12.34 19.58
N GLN A 160 -4.22 -11.98 20.63
CA GLN A 160 -4.16 -10.63 21.14
C GLN A 160 -3.59 -9.66 20.10
N ARG A 161 -2.49 -10.04 19.40
CA ARG A 161 -1.91 -9.25 18.32
C ARG A 161 -2.90 -9.05 17.17
N LEU A 162 -3.61 -10.10 16.78
CA LEU A 162 -4.63 -10.05 15.74
C LEU A 162 -5.77 -9.09 16.07
N ALA A 163 -6.24 -9.08 17.33
CA ALA A 163 -7.26 -8.15 17.78
C ALA A 163 -6.81 -6.69 17.62
N VAL A 164 -5.57 -6.38 18.04
CA VAL A 164 -4.98 -5.04 17.86
C VAL A 164 -4.83 -4.66 16.38
N LEU A 165 -4.39 -5.60 15.53
CA LEU A 165 -4.25 -5.34 14.08
C LEU A 165 -5.60 -5.06 13.41
N LYS A 166 -6.66 -5.78 13.82
CA LYS A 166 -8.03 -5.55 13.32
C LYS A 166 -8.54 -4.17 13.75
N GLU A 167 -8.32 -3.77 15.00
CA GLU A 167 -8.65 -2.43 15.50
C GLU A 167 -7.91 -1.35 14.73
N GLN A 168 -6.58 -1.45 14.59
CA GLN A 168 -5.77 -0.49 13.84
C GLN A 168 -6.19 -0.35 12.37
N ARG A 169 -6.55 -1.47 11.71
CA ARG A 169 -7.04 -1.46 10.33
C ARG A 169 -8.38 -0.72 10.23
N GLU A 170 -9.29 -0.98 11.16
CA GLU A 170 -10.59 -0.32 11.19
C GLU A 170 -10.48 1.18 11.48
N ASP A 171 -9.63 1.58 12.43
CA ASP A 171 -9.36 2.98 12.74
C ASP A 171 -8.80 3.72 11.52
N LEU A 172 -7.82 3.11 10.83
CA LEU A 172 -7.20 3.71 9.65
C LEU A 172 -8.18 3.78 8.46
N ARG A 173 -9.03 2.76 8.27
CA ARG A 173 -10.11 2.76 7.28
C ARG A 173 -11.07 3.94 7.53
N ASN A 174 -11.54 4.08 8.78
CA ASN A 174 -12.44 5.17 9.16
C ASN A 174 -11.78 6.55 9.01
N ALA A 175 -10.49 6.66 9.34
CA ALA A 175 -9.72 7.89 9.16
C ALA A 175 -9.57 8.26 7.68
N LEU A 176 -9.38 7.29 6.78
CA LEU A 176 -9.30 7.52 5.34
C LEU A 176 -10.65 8.01 4.77
N ASP A 177 -11.76 7.38 5.17
CA ASP A 177 -13.11 7.82 4.77
C ASP A 177 -13.40 9.24 5.27
N ALA A 178 -13.04 9.54 6.52
CA ALA A 178 -13.21 10.88 7.10
C ALA A 178 -12.36 11.93 6.37
N LEU A 179 -11.08 11.63 6.11
CA LEU A 179 -10.19 12.51 5.33
C LEU A 179 -10.79 12.78 3.95
N TRP A 180 -11.24 11.74 3.25
CA TRP A 180 -11.80 11.88 1.93
C TRP A 180 -13.07 12.75 1.93
N ALA A 181 -13.97 12.54 2.89
CA ALA A 181 -15.17 13.37 3.04
C ALA A 181 -14.84 14.86 3.33
N GLU A 182 -13.81 15.12 4.15
CA GLU A 182 -13.34 16.48 4.43
C GLU A 182 -12.68 17.12 3.19
N VAL A 183 -11.90 16.36 2.44
CA VAL A 183 -11.28 16.82 1.19
C VAL A 183 -12.34 17.16 0.15
N MET A 184 -13.33 16.26 -0.06
CA MET A 184 -14.41 16.49 -1.02
C MET A 184 -15.28 17.70 -0.67
N SER A 185 -15.43 18.02 0.60
CA SER A 185 -16.17 19.20 1.07
C SER A 185 -15.32 20.49 1.17
N GLY A 186 -14.02 20.43 0.82
CA GLY A 186 -13.10 21.58 0.90
C GLY A 186 -12.72 21.99 2.33
N ARG A 187 -13.06 21.18 3.34
CA ARG A 187 -12.69 21.42 4.75
C ARG A 187 -11.26 21.00 5.09
N ARG A 188 -10.66 20.14 4.28
CA ARG A 188 -9.28 19.64 4.41
C ARG A 188 -8.64 19.63 3.03
N ARG A 189 -7.32 19.73 2.99
CA ARG A 189 -6.55 19.52 1.76
C ARG A 189 -5.36 18.61 2.02
N PHE A 190 -4.87 17.96 0.98
CA PHE A 190 -3.59 17.25 0.97
C PHE A 190 -2.75 17.72 -0.22
N LYS A 191 -1.49 17.39 -0.21
CA LYS A 191 -0.55 17.68 -1.30
C LYS A 191 0.18 16.42 -1.69
N LEU A 192 0.53 16.31 -2.95
CA LEU A 192 1.46 15.28 -3.41
C LEU A 192 2.85 15.52 -2.78
N TYR A 193 3.27 14.61 -1.93
CA TYR A 193 4.61 14.60 -1.35
C TYR A 193 5.50 13.59 -2.08
N ARG A 194 6.60 14.08 -2.66
CA ARG A 194 7.59 13.24 -3.33
C ARG A 194 8.62 12.75 -2.34
N GLN A 195 8.92 11.45 -2.38
CA GLN A 195 9.84 10.80 -1.42
C GLN A 195 11.32 11.19 -1.62
N MET A 196 11.72 11.67 -2.80
CA MET A 196 13.05 12.20 -3.11
C MET A 196 14.19 11.39 -2.48
N LYS A 197 14.28 10.09 -2.76
CA LYS A 197 15.31 9.19 -2.21
C LYS A 197 16.68 9.51 -2.77
N MET A 198 17.35 10.50 -2.18
CA MET A 198 18.66 11.04 -2.61
C MET A 198 19.76 9.98 -2.67
N TYR A 199 19.71 8.97 -1.81
CA TYR A 199 20.71 7.89 -1.81
C TYR A 199 20.64 6.96 -3.04
N ASN A 200 19.52 6.95 -3.79
CA ASN A 200 19.38 6.22 -5.04
C ASN A 200 19.84 7.04 -6.25
N ASP A 201 20.00 8.35 -6.10
CA ASP A 201 20.44 9.25 -7.18
C ASP A 201 21.95 9.21 -7.35
N PRO A 202 22.47 8.76 -8.53
CA PRO A 202 23.91 8.74 -8.78
C PRO A 202 24.59 10.12 -8.74
N ALA A 203 23.84 11.21 -8.86
CA ALA A 203 24.38 12.57 -8.78
C ALA A 203 24.48 13.08 -7.33
N LEU A 204 23.68 12.51 -6.42
CA LEU A 204 23.57 12.96 -5.04
C LEU A 204 24.25 12.01 -4.04
N ASN A 205 24.42 10.73 -4.40
CA ASN A 205 25.09 9.76 -3.52
C ASN A 205 26.61 9.73 -3.75
N PRO A 206 27.44 10.16 -2.76
CA PRO A 206 28.89 10.18 -2.90
C PRO A 206 29.54 8.84 -3.25
N VAL A 207 28.95 7.72 -2.83
CA VAL A 207 29.47 6.39 -3.15
C VAL A 207 29.27 6.07 -4.63
N LEU A 208 28.14 6.49 -5.22
CA LEU A 208 27.79 6.22 -6.63
C LEU A 208 28.58 7.12 -7.58
N TYR A 209 28.72 8.43 -7.31
CA TYR A 209 29.46 9.32 -8.22
C TYR A 209 30.98 9.11 -8.16
N ARG A 210 31.56 8.73 -6.99
CA ARG A 210 32.98 8.36 -6.87
C ARG A 210 33.31 7.09 -7.66
N ALA A 211 32.42 6.10 -7.66
CA ALA A 211 32.58 4.89 -8.44
C ALA A 211 32.56 5.15 -9.98
N ARG A 212 31.89 6.23 -10.43
CA ARG A 212 31.91 6.66 -11.84
C ARG A 212 33.20 7.39 -12.20
N ALA A 213 33.74 8.19 -11.30
CA ALA A 213 35.00 8.95 -11.53
C ALA A 213 36.24 8.05 -11.52
N ALA A 214 36.14 6.82 -10.99
CA ALA A 214 37.25 5.84 -10.93
C ALA A 214 37.27 4.84 -12.11
N LYS A 215 36.37 4.98 -13.09
CA LYS A 215 36.33 4.24 -14.35
C LYS A 215 36.74 5.13 -15.51
#